data_98e4e12b2bb266e57765b298f35c2ae5
#
_entry.id   98e4e12b2bb266e57765b298f35c2ae5
#
_cell.length_a   1.000
_cell.length_b   1.000
_cell.length_c   1.000
_cell.angle_alpha   90.00
_cell.angle_beta   90.00
_cell.angle_gamma   90.00
#
_symmetry.space_group_name_H-M   'P 1'
#
loop_
_entity.id
_entity.type
_entity.pdbx_description
1 polymer ?
#
loop_
_entity_poly.entity_id
_entity_poly.type
_entity_poly.pdbx_seq_one_letter_code
_entity_poly.pdbx_strand_id
1 'polypeptide(L)'
;MSQQDSLTERYGAPSPVARRALVTVVVVVAAAFLGWLAWTAFFHGNPDVTSELVSFTVDDEHQVTARVDVRLDEEDVVATCLLRAIAEDHTVVGELHFDVRAADLESGHVLERQIRTERRATSVDPVGCTTRGQQRPR
;
A
#
# COMPACT_ATOMS: atom_id res chain seq x y z
N MET A 1 -40.05 -32.62 -30.17
CA MET A 1 -39.07 -31.68 -30.80
C MET A 1 -38.78 -30.62 -29.76
N SER A 2 -37.55 -30.58 -29.24
CA SER A 2 -37.21 -29.67 -28.14
C SER A 2 -36.88 -28.27 -28.69
N GLN A 3 -37.15 -27.21 -27.91
CA GLN A 3 -36.86 -25.82 -28.28
C GLN A 3 -35.36 -25.59 -28.66
N GLN A 4 -34.47 -26.48 -28.24
CA GLN A 4 -33.05 -26.43 -28.58
C GLN A 4 -32.75 -26.71 -30.05
N ASP A 5 -33.54 -27.56 -30.71
CA ASP A 5 -33.37 -27.89 -32.12
C ASP A 5 -33.70 -26.67 -33.02
N SER A 6 -34.68 -25.86 -32.64
CA SER A 6 -35.11 -24.67 -33.41
C SER A 6 -34.11 -23.52 -33.32
N LEU A 7 -33.31 -23.42 -32.23
CA LEU A 7 -32.28 -22.39 -32.06
C LEU A 7 -31.00 -22.74 -32.85
N THR A 8 -30.67 -24.04 -32.89
CA THR A 8 -29.51 -24.53 -33.66
C THR A 8 -29.72 -24.36 -35.17
N GLU A 9 -30.97 -24.47 -35.64
CA GLU A 9 -31.34 -24.28 -37.05
C GLU A 9 -31.28 -22.80 -37.48
N ARG A 10 -31.55 -21.84 -36.57
CA ARG A 10 -31.49 -20.39 -36.86
C ARG A 10 -30.11 -19.76 -36.68
N TYR A 11 -29.30 -20.25 -35.76
CA TYR A 11 -28.02 -19.65 -35.43
C TYR A 11 -26.81 -20.49 -35.86
N GLY A 12 -27.03 -21.65 -36.47
CA GLY A 12 -25.97 -22.56 -36.89
C GLY A 12 -25.32 -23.27 -35.69
N ALA A 13 -24.98 -24.53 -35.84
CA ALA A 13 -24.18 -25.24 -34.85
C ALA A 13 -22.74 -24.70 -34.90
N PRO A 14 -22.15 -24.25 -33.79
CA PRO A 14 -20.77 -23.81 -33.77
C PRO A 14 -19.87 -24.97 -34.22
N SER A 15 -19.05 -24.74 -35.24
CA SER A 15 -18.15 -25.78 -35.73
C SER A 15 -17.16 -26.19 -34.61
N PRO A 16 -16.79 -27.46 -34.52
CA PRO A 16 -15.85 -27.94 -33.49
C PRO A 16 -14.49 -27.21 -33.59
N VAL A 17 -14.11 -26.74 -34.76
CA VAL A 17 -12.91 -25.94 -34.99
C VAL A 17 -13.04 -24.55 -34.38
N ALA A 18 -14.19 -23.87 -34.59
CA ALA A 18 -14.43 -22.55 -34.02
C ALA A 18 -14.47 -22.60 -32.46
N ARG A 19 -15.07 -23.67 -31.89
CA ARG A 19 -15.08 -23.87 -30.44
C ARG A 19 -13.66 -24.08 -29.89
N ARG A 20 -12.84 -24.89 -30.56
CA ARG A 20 -11.43 -25.12 -30.16
C ARG A 20 -10.62 -23.82 -30.26
N ALA A 21 -10.77 -23.07 -31.36
CA ALA A 21 -10.11 -21.78 -31.54
C ALA A 21 -10.49 -20.80 -30.44
N LEU A 22 -11.80 -20.69 -30.11
CA LEU A 22 -12.26 -19.82 -29.03
C LEU A 22 -11.65 -20.23 -27.67
N VAL A 23 -11.66 -21.53 -27.34
CA VAL A 23 -11.06 -22.02 -26.08
C VAL A 23 -9.57 -21.71 -26.05
N THR A 24 -8.85 -21.92 -27.16
CA THR A 24 -7.42 -21.61 -27.22
C THR A 24 -7.17 -20.10 -26.99
N VAL A 25 -7.93 -19.22 -27.63
CA VAL A 25 -7.82 -17.77 -27.43
C VAL A 25 -8.07 -17.39 -25.98
N VAL A 26 -9.14 -17.93 -25.36
CA VAL A 26 -9.46 -17.65 -23.96
C VAL A 26 -8.34 -18.11 -23.03
N VAL A 27 -7.77 -19.30 -23.24
CA VAL A 27 -6.66 -19.82 -22.44
C VAL A 27 -5.41 -18.96 -22.60
N VAL A 28 -5.06 -18.54 -23.81
CA VAL A 28 -3.91 -17.65 -24.05
C VAL A 28 -4.09 -16.30 -23.37
N VAL A 29 -5.28 -15.69 -23.51
CA VAL A 29 -5.59 -14.40 -22.86
C VAL A 29 -5.54 -14.53 -21.32
N ALA A 30 -6.12 -15.60 -20.79
CA ALA A 30 -6.08 -15.87 -19.34
C ALA A 30 -4.64 -16.07 -18.83
N ALA A 31 -3.82 -16.83 -19.55
CA ALA A 31 -2.43 -17.04 -19.20
C ALA A 31 -1.60 -15.74 -19.25
N ALA A 32 -1.80 -14.92 -20.27
CA ALA A 32 -1.16 -13.61 -20.40
C ALA A 32 -1.58 -12.66 -19.25
N PHE A 33 -2.85 -12.65 -18.90
CA PHE A 33 -3.37 -11.83 -17.81
C PHE A 33 -2.84 -12.29 -16.44
N LEU A 34 -2.82 -13.59 -16.19
CA LEU A 34 -2.25 -14.14 -14.94
C LEU A 34 -0.74 -13.87 -14.84
N GLY A 35 -0.02 -14.00 -15.96
CA GLY A 35 1.41 -13.66 -16.01
C GLY A 35 1.65 -12.19 -15.71
N TRP A 36 0.84 -11.30 -16.27
CA TRP A 36 0.92 -9.86 -15.97
C TRP A 36 0.58 -9.54 -14.51
N LEU A 37 -0.46 -10.16 -13.95
CA LEU A 37 -0.81 -10.01 -12.53
C LEU A 37 0.32 -10.49 -11.61
N ALA A 38 0.91 -11.65 -11.90
CA ALA A 38 2.02 -12.18 -11.12
C ALA A 38 3.23 -11.24 -11.17
N TRP A 39 3.53 -10.71 -12.37
CA TRP A 39 4.63 -9.76 -12.56
C TRP A 39 4.38 -8.46 -11.78
N THR A 40 3.18 -7.87 -11.87
CA THR A 40 2.84 -6.65 -11.13
C THR A 40 2.84 -6.87 -9.63
N ALA A 41 2.35 -8.01 -9.14
CA ALA A 41 2.36 -8.34 -7.71
C ALA A 41 3.80 -8.47 -7.18
N PHE A 42 4.69 -9.09 -7.95
CA PHE A 42 6.09 -9.28 -7.54
C PHE A 42 6.88 -7.96 -7.50
N PHE A 43 6.72 -7.11 -8.53
CA PHE A 43 7.47 -5.84 -8.62
C PHE A 43 6.89 -4.70 -7.79
N HIS A 44 5.61 -4.75 -7.39
CA HIS A 44 4.96 -3.68 -6.65
C HIS A 44 4.52 -4.10 -5.24
N GLY A 45 4.68 -5.38 -4.89
CA GLY A 45 4.21 -5.93 -3.62
C GLY A 45 5.17 -5.75 -2.44
N ASN A 46 6.46 -5.53 -2.69
CA ASN A 46 7.48 -5.41 -1.65
C ASN A 46 8.01 -3.97 -1.59
N PRO A 47 7.47 -3.12 -0.71
CA PRO A 47 8.03 -1.79 -0.49
C PRO A 47 9.30 -1.88 0.38
N ASP A 48 10.32 -1.06 0.07
CA ASP A 48 11.58 -0.98 0.83
C ASP A 48 11.36 -0.55 2.28
N VAL A 49 10.27 0.19 2.56
CA VAL A 49 9.90 0.64 3.90
C VAL A 49 8.39 0.60 4.07
N THR A 50 7.94 0.18 5.25
CA THR A 50 6.55 0.32 5.69
C THR A 50 6.52 1.01 7.05
N SER A 51 5.47 1.81 7.28
CA SER A 51 5.27 2.50 8.55
C SER A 51 3.81 2.48 8.95
N GLU A 52 3.55 2.27 10.24
CA GLU A 52 2.21 2.26 10.80
C GLU A 52 2.19 2.98 12.15
N LEU A 53 1.17 3.82 12.37
CA LEU A 53 0.96 4.45 13.67
C LEU A 53 0.37 3.44 14.66
N VAL A 54 1.12 3.15 15.72
CA VAL A 54 0.68 2.23 16.79
C VAL A 54 -0.21 2.96 17.80
N SER A 55 0.23 4.14 18.25
CA SER A 55 -0.49 4.97 19.20
C SER A 55 0.08 6.38 19.23
N PHE A 56 -0.68 7.32 19.81
CA PHE A 56 -0.18 8.64 20.15
C PHE A 56 -0.72 9.10 21.49
N THR A 57 -0.04 10.04 22.12
CA THR A 57 -0.44 10.68 23.37
C THR A 57 -0.26 12.19 23.21
N VAL A 58 -1.30 12.95 23.54
CA VAL A 58 -1.22 14.40 23.58
C VAL A 58 -0.66 14.79 24.94
N ASP A 59 0.59 15.22 24.97
CA ASP A 59 1.32 15.51 26.21
C ASP A 59 0.86 16.86 26.79
N ASP A 60 0.80 17.87 25.92
CA ASP A 60 0.32 19.22 26.28
C ASP A 60 -0.27 19.97 25.08
N GLU A 61 -0.44 21.30 25.17
CA GLU A 61 -0.97 22.13 24.09
C GLU A 61 -0.03 22.26 22.90
N HIS A 62 1.27 22.03 23.10
CA HIS A 62 2.32 22.27 22.12
C HIS A 62 3.15 21.03 21.81
N GLN A 63 2.73 19.84 22.32
CA GLN A 63 3.48 18.62 22.13
C GLN A 63 2.57 17.40 22.07
N VAL A 64 2.88 16.52 21.14
CA VAL A 64 2.27 15.19 21.01
C VAL A 64 3.37 14.15 20.76
N THR A 65 3.29 13.04 21.47
CA THR A 65 4.19 11.90 21.30
C THR A 65 3.49 10.81 20.48
N ALA A 66 4.12 10.41 19.39
CA ALA A 66 3.65 9.33 18.50
C ALA A 66 4.55 8.11 18.61
N ARG A 67 3.96 6.92 18.58
CA ARG A 67 4.65 5.64 18.48
C ARG A 67 4.34 5.02 17.13
N VAL A 68 5.38 4.81 16.34
CA VAL A 68 5.30 4.37 14.94
C VAL A 68 6.07 3.05 14.80
N ASP A 69 5.44 2.02 14.28
CA ASP A 69 6.11 0.79 13.83
C ASP A 69 6.70 1.07 12.44
N VAL A 70 8.01 0.93 12.30
CA VAL A 70 8.72 1.11 11.04
C VAL A 70 9.47 -0.17 10.72
N ARG A 71 9.31 -0.67 9.51
CA ARG A 71 10.01 -1.86 9.00
C ARG A 71 10.76 -1.51 7.73
N LEU A 72 12.04 -1.83 7.73
CA LEU A 72 12.93 -1.73 6.58
C LEU A 72 13.13 -3.13 6.00
N ASP A 73 13.13 -3.26 4.68
CA ASP A 73 13.35 -4.54 4.00
C ASP A 73 14.85 -4.89 3.97
N GLU A 74 15.72 -3.88 3.88
CA GLU A 74 17.18 -4.04 3.83
C GLU A 74 17.88 -3.19 4.91
N GLU A 75 19.01 -3.67 5.43
CA GLU A 75 19.76 -3.03 6.53
C GLU A 75 20.49 -1.74 6.13
N ASP A 76 20.83 -1.57 4.86
CA ASP A 76 21.54 -0.40 4.33
C ASP A 76 20.60 0.73 3.87
N VAL A 77 19.29 0.50 3.94
CA VAL A 77 18.27 1.47 3.55
C VAL A 77 18.11 2.54 4.63
N VAL A 78 18.09 3.79 4.19
CA VAL A 78 17.70 4.94 5.02
C VAL A 78 16.33 5.41 4.55
N ALA A 79 15.35 5.37 5.45
CA ALA A 79 14.02 5.86 5.21
C ALA A 79 13.82 7.24 5.85
N THR A 80 13.17 8.15 5.14
CA THR A 80 12.70 9.43 5.69
C THR A 80 11.20 9.35 5.92
N CYS A 81 10.77 9.53 7.16
CA CYS A 81 9.39 9.43 7.61
C CYS A 81 8.81 10.81 7.89
N LEU A 82 7.51 10.96 7.66
CA LEU A 82 6.75 12.18 7.95
C LEU A 82 5.53 11.86 8.81
N LEU A 83 5.43 12.56 9.94
CA LEU A 83 4.25 12.58 10.80
C LEU A 83 3.64 13.97 10.81
N ARG A 84 2.32 14.05 10.84
CA ARG A 84 1.54 15.28 10.96
C ARG A 84 0.67 15.24 12.20
N ALA A 85 0.74 16.27 12.99
CA ALA A 85 -0.18 16.50 14.08
C ALA A 85 -1.34 17.36 13.57
N ILE A 86 -2.58 16.93 13.84
CA ILE A 86 -3.81 17.53 13.32
C ILE A 86 -4.65 17.98 14.50
N ALA A 87 -5.21 19.20 14.43
CA ALA A 87 -6.11 19.74 15.42
C ALA A 87 -7.58 19.35 15.14
N GLU A 88 -8.49 19.72 16.04
CA GLU A 88 -9.92 19.41 15.96
C GLU A 88 -10.59 19.90 14.67
N ASP A 89 -10.14 21.04 14.13
CA ASP A 89 -10.61 21.63 12.87
C ASP A 89 -9.97 21.02 11.61
N HIS A 90 -9.26 19.88 11.75
CA HIS A 90 -8.54 19.16 10.70
C HIS A 90 -7.38 19.94 10.06
N THR A 91 -6.92 21.01 10.69
CA THR A 91 -5.70 21.70 10.24
C THR A 91 -4.46 21.01 10.78
N VAL A 92 -3.41 21.00 9.98
CA VAL A 92 -2.08 20.52 10.40
C VAL A 92 -1.48 21.59 11.32
N VAL A 93 -1.15 21.19 12.54
CA VAL A 93 -0.60 22.08 13.60
C VAL A 93 0.84 21.76 13.95
N GLY A 94 1.39 20.71 13.38
CA GLY A 94 2.79 20.35 13.52
C GLY A 94 3.18 19.25 12.54
N GLU A 95 4.43 19.29 12.09
CA GLU A 95 5.02 18.26 11.22
C GLU A 95 6.38 17.85 11.76
N LEU A 96 6.70 16.57 11.63
CA LEU A 96 7.98 16.02 11.99
C LEU A 96 8.51 15.15 10.87
N HIS A 97 9.66 15.56 10.29
CA HIS A 97 10.48 14.73 9.42
C HIS A 97 11.59 14.09 10.24
N PHE A 98 11.79 12.80 10.10
CA PHE A 98 12.89 12.09 10.74
C PHE A 98 13.38 10.93 9.88
N ASP A 99 14.68 10.67 9.97
CA ASP A 99 15.31 9.56 9.28
C ASP A 99 15.31 8.33 10.19
N VAL A 100 15.17 7.16 9.60
CA VAL A 100 15.22 5.84 10.25
C VAL A 100 16.22 4.96 9.50
N ARG A 101 17.09 4.33 10.26
CA ARG A 101 18.08 3.35 9.79
C ARG A 101 17.89 2.04 10.55
N ALA A 102 18.44 0.96 10.04
CA ALA A 102 18.39 -0.34 10.73
C ALA A 102 18.95 -0.27 12.16
N ALA A 103 20.01 0.52 12.40
CA ALA A 103 20.56 0.73 13.74
C ALA A 103 19.55 1.32 14.74
N ASP A 104 18.60 2.12 14.28
CA ASP A 104 17.54 2.70 15.14
C ASP A 104 16.48 1.67 15.54
N LEU A 105 16.45 0.52 14.85
CA LEU A 105 15.49 -0.57 15.01
C LEU A 105 16.05 -1.80 15.76
N GLU A 106 17.32 -1.77 16.19
CA GLU A 106 17.96 -2.89 16.91
C GLU A 106 17.24 -3.27 18.21
N SER A 107 16.62 -2.30 18.87
CA SER A 107 15.84 -2.50 20.11
C SER A 107 14.34 -2.75 19.87
N GLY A 108 13.91 -2.79 18.61
CA GLY A 108 12.51 -3.02 18.21
C GLY A 108 12.07 -2.09 17.08
N HIS A 109 10.99 -2.47 16.41
CA HIS A 109 10.46 -1.73 15.24
C HIS A 109 9.63 -0.51 15.63
N VAL A 110 9.25 -0.35 16.90
CA VAL A 110 8.42 0.77 17.37
C VAL A 110 9.30 1.91 17.85
N LEU A 111 9.23 3.02 17.15
CA LEU A 111 9.94 4.25 17.46
C LEU A 111 8.98 5.25 18.12
N GLU A 112 9.44 5.90 19.18
CA GLU A 112 8.75 6.99 19.82
C GLU A 112 9.31 8.33 19.32
N ARG A 113 8.44 9.22 18.87
CA ARG A 113 8.81 10.52 18.31
C ARG A 113 7.89 11.61 18.85
N GLN A 114 8.49 12.73 19.26
CA GLN A 114 7.77 13.91 19.74
C GLN A 114 7.60 14.91 18.61
N ILE A 115 6.38 15.39 18.41
CA ILE A 115 6.02 16.40 17.43
C ILE A 115 5.68 17.68 18.18
N ARG A 116 6.33 18.77 17.84
CA ARG A 116 5.96 20.09 18.34
C ARG A 116 4.77 20.62 17.55
N THR A 117 3.82 21.23 18.24
CA THR A 117 2.59 21.76 17.66
C THR A 117 2.41 23.24 18.00
N GLU A 118 1.80 24.00 17.09
CA GLU A 118 1.45 25.41 17.31
C GLU A 118 0.32 25.56 18.31
N ARG A 119 -0.58 24.56 18.37
CA ARG A 119 -1.70 24.45 19.30
C ARG A 119 -2.04 22.99 19.53
N ARG A 120 -2.96 22.72 20.44
CA ARG A 120 -3.31 21.35 20.83
C ARG A 120 -3.70 20.47 19.62
N ALA A 121 -3.00 19.37 19.45
CA ALA A 121 -3.36 18.34 18.51
C ALA A 121 -4.45 17.42 19.09
N THR A 122 -5.28 16.86 18.21
CA THR A 122 -6.30 15.86 18.56
C THR A 122 -6.02 14.52 17.90
N SER A 123 -5.19 14.49 16.86
CA SER A 123 -4.78 13.26 16.17
C SER A 123 -3.39 13.41 15.55
N VAL A 124 -2.80 12.27 15.22
CA VAL A 124 -1.54 12.17 14.47
C VAL A 124 -1.80 11.34 13.21
N ASP A 125 -1.41 11.87 12.07
CA ASP A 125 -1.48 11.20 10.77
C ASP A 125 -0.08 10.75 10.33
N PRO A 126 0.17 9.45 10.17
CA PRO A 126 1.39 8.96 9.56
C PRO A 126 1.28 9.12 8.04
N VAL A 127 1.90 10.15 7.48
CA VAL A 127 1.96 10.32 6.03
C VAL A 127 2.73 9.17 5.39
N GLY A 128 3.64 8.56 6.15
CA GLY A 128 4.42 7.38 5.77
C GLY A 128 5.90 7.69 5.62
N CYS A 129 6.64 6.65 5.25
CA CYS A 129 8.07 6.71 5.02
C CYS A 129 8.40 6.54 3.54
N THR A 130 9.51 7.13 3.10
CA THR A 130 10.04 7.00 1.74
C THR A 130 11.52 6.66 1.78
N THR A 131 11.99 5.95 0.77
CA THR A 131 13.41 5.71 0.51
C THR A 131 13.82 6.39 -0.80
N ARG A 132 15.11 6.39 -1.12
CA ARG A 132 15.61 6.95 -2.40
C ARG A 132 15.02 6.26 -3.63
N GLY A 133 14.59 5.01 -3.53
CA GLY A 133 13.95 4.23 -4.60
C GLY A 133 12.42 4.31 -4.62
N GLN A 134 11.81 4.70 -3.50
CA GLN A 134 10.36 4.72 -3.31
C GLN A 134 9.81 6.14 -3.37
N GLN A 135 9.08 6.47 -4.44
CA GLN A 135 8.56 7.83 -4.66
C GLN A 135 7.27 8.14 -3.88
N ARG A 136 6.58 7.13 -3.35
CA ARG A 136 5.35 7.32 -2.58
C ARG A 136 5.54 6.85 -1.15
N PRO A 137 5.11 7.64 -0.13
CA PRO A 137 5.12 7.23 1.26
C PRO A 137 4.27 5.97 1.50
N ARG A 138 4.75 5.11 2.38
CA ARG A 138 4.04 3.90 2.85
C ARG A 138 4.29 3.66 4.32
#